data_89c723025b5bb70634a4fd5141001ce2
#
_entry.id   89c723025b5bb70634a4fd5141001ce2
#
_cell.length_a   1.000
_cell.length_b   1.000
_cell.length_c   1.000
_cell.angle_alpha   90.00
_cell.angle_beta   90.00
_cell.angle_gamma   90.00
#
_symmetry.space_group_name_H-M   'P 1'
#
loop_
_entity.id
_entity.type
_entity.pdbx_description
1 polymer ?
#
loop_
_entity_poly.entity_id
_entity_poly.type
_entity_poly.pdbx_seq_one_letter_code
_entity_poly.pdbx_strand_id
1 'polypeptide(L)'
;MPTVEELRTQGEIGGRTVQIIASGDVRCTSYEPAPLAEGSVRIATVRSAISPGTEMTFYGSNASNVYLHKRWNEELRLFEEAAPSMQYPITFGYRAAGVVVDPGTTDVPTGLRVYGNWRHTEFTAMPAERALAQALAEDLSWDDGVDIGQMGPICVNAVAFGNGEHRGGIAVVFGAGPVGLVTAQVARADGADVHVIDRIPERLAIAEGLGFSTLLADGSDTAATLKRQMGANGISVAWECSGSTFALHEAIRIVRRQGLVVAVGFYQGESRGLLLGDEFHHNGVRLVCGQIGNLHQSMTWESLRARTIELARNRSVVLGDLPRLTFSVEDAAGAFEALSRPAAVLQTALDFGK
;
A
#
# COMPACT_ATOMS: atom_id res chain seq x y z
N MET A 1 -27.36 -9.18 8.49
CA MET A 1 -27.17 -8.35 7.27
C MET A 1 -28.52 -8.06 6.70
N PRO A 2 -28.82 -6.82 6.31
CA PRO A 2 -30.05 -6.54 5.58
C PRO A 2 -30.02 -7.31 4.27
N THR A 3 -31.16 -7.88 3.88
CA THR A 3 -31.30 -8.57 2.59
C THR A 3 -31.33 -7.57 1.45
N VAL A 4 -31.02 -8.00 0.22
CA VAL A 4 -31.11 -7.17 -1.00
C VAL A 4 -32.51 -6.54 -1.13
N GLU A 5 -33.55 -7.23 -0.64
CA GLU A 5 -34.94 -6.78 -0.65
C GLU A 5 -35.20 -5.68 0.38
N GLU A 6 -34.56 -5.73 1.56
CA GLU A 6 -34.60 -4.65 2.55
C GLU A 6 -33.86 -3.39 2.09
N LEU A 7 -32.79 -3.54 1.31
CA LEU A 7 -32.08 -2.43 0.67
C LEU A 7 -32.88 -1.81 -0.49
N ARG A 8 -33.67 -2.62 -1.22
CA ARG A 8 -34.56 -2.15 -2.31
C ARG A 8 -35.83 -1.45 -1.79
N THR A 9 -36.34 -1.85 -0.63
CA THR A 9 -37.59 -1.30 -0.07
C THR A 9 -37.41 0.05 0.64
N GLN A 10 -36.21 0.48 0.93
CA GLN A 10 -35.95 1.80 1.55
C GLN A 10 -35.93 2.99 0.57
N GLY A 11 -36.20 2.78 -0.72
CA GLY A 11 -36.58 3.86 -1.65
C GLY A 11 -35.51 4.93 -1.98
N GLU A 12 -34.39 4.94 -1.29
CA GLU A 12 -33.26 5.84 -1.51
C GLU A 12 -31.97 5.00 -1.55
N ILE A 13 -31.60 4.53 -2.73
CA ILE A 13 -30.29 3.88 -2.93
C ILE A 13 -29.24 4.98 -3.03
N GLY A 14 -29.09 5.77 -1.99
CA GLY A 14 -27.95 6.66 -1.82
C GLY A 14 -26.76 5.87 -1.26
N GLY A 15 -25.63 5.86 -1.95
CA GLY A 15 -24.38 5.34 -1.42
C GLY A 15 -23.59 6.40 -0.68
N ARG A 16 -22.77 6.00 0.30
CA ARG A 16 -21.78 6.87 0.95
C ARG A 16 -20.45 6.79 0.23
N THR A 17 -19.75 7.90 0.14
CA THR A 17 -18.40 7.98 -0.43
C THR A 17 -17.54 8.94 0.37
N VAL A 18 -16.23 8.68 0.43
CA VAL A 18 -15.28 9.56 1.10
C VAL A 18 -14.58 10.42 0.06
N GLN A 19 -14.55 11.71 0.31
CA GLN A 19 -13.90 12.70 -0.54
C GLN A 19 -12.92 13.55 0.26
N ILE A 20 -11.73 13.75 -0.28
CA ILE A 20 -10.81 14.79 0.15
C ILE A 20 -11.27 16.08 -0.52
N ILE A 21 -11.86 17.00 0.27
CA ILE A 21 -12.45 18.24 -0.22
C ILE A 21 -11.39 19.30 -0.45
N ALA A 22 -10.40 19.31 0.42
CA ALA A 22 -9.22 20.17 0.37
C ALA A 22 -8.11 19.56 1.22
N SER A 23 -6.94 20.15 1.23
CA SER A 23 -5.88 19.83 2.20
C SER A 23 -6.43 19.97 3.63
N GLY A 24 -6.36 18.87 4.40
CA GLY A 24 -6.87 18.80 5.79
C GLY A 24 -8.39 18.67 5.93
N ASP A 25 -9.16 18.60 4.84
CA ASP A 25 -10.62 18.44 4.88
C ASP A 25 -11.06 17.18 4.13
N VAL A 26 -11.57 16.20 4.89
CA VAL A 26 -12.14 14.96 4.37
C VAL A 26 -13.58 14.85 4.84
N ARG A 27 -14.47 14.44 3.95
CA ARG A 27 -15.89 14.27 4.25
C ARG A 27 -16.44 12.96 3.70
N CYS A 28 -17.33 12.35 4.45
CA CYS A 28 -18.26 11.36 3.94
C CYS A 28 -19.44 12.10 3.30
N THR A 29 -19.73 11.80 2.04
CA THR A 29 -20.81 12.44 1.27
C THR A 29 -21.72 11.37 0.67
N SER A 30 -22.94 11.73 0.35
CA SER A 30 -23.88 10.84 -0.36
C SER A 30 -23.67 10.95 -1.88
N TYR A 31 -23.89 9.85 -2.59
CA TYR A 31 -23.90 9.82 -4.04
C TYR A 31 -24.94 8.82 -4.54
N GLU A 32 -25.38 8.96 -5.76
CA GLU A 32 -26.26 7.99 -6.42
C GLU A 32 -25.41 7.00 -7.22
N PRO A 33 -25.46 5.68 -6.89
CA PRO A 33 -24.71 4.68 -7.64
C PRO A 33 -25.22 4.59 -9.07
N ALA A 34 -24.31 4.61 -10.05
CA ALA A 34 -24.68 4.44 -11.45
C ALA A 34 -25.41 3.11 -11.68
N PRO A 35 -26.33 3.02 -12.68
CA PRO A 35 -26.95 1.78 -13.09
C PRO A 35 -25.90 0.69 -13.37
N LEU A 36 -26.24 -0.56 -13.07
CA LEU A 36 -25.34 -1.68 -13.30
C LEU A 36 -25.24 -1.98 -14.80
N ALA A 37 -24.02 -1.99 -15.31
CA ALA A 37 -23.78 -2.38 -16.70
C ALA A 37 -24.02 -3.89 -16.91
N GLU A 38 -24.40 -4.29 -18.11
CA GLU A 38 -24.53 -5.70 -18.49
C GLU A 38 -23.22 -6.46 -18.22
N GLY A 39 -23.33 -7.69 -17.71
CA GLY A 39 -22.18 -8.53 -17.36
C GLY A 39 -21.41 -8.09 -16.11
N SER A 40 -21.94 -7.12 -15.37
CA SER A 40 -21.33 -6.65 -14.12
C SER A 40 -22.18 -7.00 -12.91
N VAL A 41 -21.53 -7.06 -11.74
CA VAL A 41 -22.16 -7.24 -10.43
C VAL A 41 -21.98 -5.98 -9.58
N ARG A 42 -22.93 -5.72 -8.67
CA ARG A 42 -22.80 -4.68 -7.64
C ARG A 42 -22.23 -5.27 -6.36
N ILE A 43 -21.24 -4.60 -5.86
CA ILE A 43 -20.57 -4.97 -4.60
C ILE A 43 -20.89 -3.90 -3.56
N ALA A 44 -21.33 -4.33 -2.38
CA ALA A 44 -21.35 -3.50 -1.20
C ALA A 44 -20.01 -3.63 -0.48
N THR A 45 -19.34 -2.52 -0.26
CA THR A 45 -18.08 -2.47 0.47
C THR A 45 -18.34 -2.77 1.94
N VAL A 46 -17.58 -3.70 2.49
CA VAL A 46 -17.56 -3.99 3.93
C VAL A 46 -16.40 -3.24 4.59
N ARG A 47 -15.23 -3.32 3.97
CA ARG A 47 -14.00 -2.74 4.49
C ARG A 47 -13.21 -2.08 3.38
N SER A 48 -12.66 -0.89 3.65
CA SER A 48 -11.60 -0.30 2.82
C SER A 48 -10.52 0.30 3.70
N ALA A 49 -9.30 0.47 3.20
CA ALA A 49 -8.23 1.02 4.01
C ALA A 49 -7.52 2.17 3.33
N ILE A 50 -7.22 3.20 4.13
CA ILE A 50 -6.55 4.41 3.69
C ILE A 50 -5.05 4.12 3.52
N SER A 51 -4.46 4.63 2.46
CA SER A 51 -3.03 4.52 2.22
C SER A 51 -2.26 5.62 2.94
N PRO A 52 -1.46 5.30 3.96
CA PRO A 52 -0.68 6.32 4.66
C PRO A 52 0.41 6.95 3.79
N GLY A 53 0.84 6.27 2.72
CA GLY A 53 1.84 6.82 1.78
C GLY A 53 1.22 7.71 0.71
N THR A 54 0.18 7.25 0.02
CA THR A 54 -0.36 7.93 -1.17
C THR A 54 -1.47 8.91 -0.83
N GLU A 55 -2.50 8.48 -0.08
CA GLU A 55 -3.66 9.34 0.17
C GLU A 55 -3.32 10.51 1.08
N MET A 56 -2.42 10.30 2.05
CA MET A 56 -1.94 11.37 2.91
C MET A 56 -1.18 12.47 2.17
N THR A 57 -0.65 12.22 0.97
CA THR A 57 -0.03 13.28 0.15
C THR A 57 -1.05 14.23 -0.48
N PHE A 58 -2.32 13.82 -0.58
CA PHE A 58 -3.43 14.70 -0.94
C PHE A 58 -4.04 15.42 0.26
N TYR A 59 -4.02 14.76 1.44
CA TYR A 59 -4.63 15.28 2.66
C TYR A 59 -3.73 16.22 3.46
N GLY A 60 -2.41 15.93 3.52
CA GLY A 60 -1.45 16.66 4.34
C GLY A 60 -1.39 18.14 4.06
N SER A 61 -0.94 18.94 5.03
CA SER A 61 -0.88 20.42 4.98
C SER A 61 -0.15 20.99 3.78
N ASN A 62 0.76 20.23 3.17
CA ASN A 62 1.54 20.67 2.01
C ASN A 62 0.92 20.20 0.69
N ALA A 63 -0.16 19.40 0.71
CA ALA A 63 -0.78 18.84 -0.50
C ALA A 63 0.30 18.47 -1.55
N SER A 64 1.26 17.62 -1.11
CA SER A 64 2.54 17.43 -1.82
C SER A 64 2.45 16.55 -3.06
N ASN A 65 1.28 15.95 -3.33
CA ASN A 65 1.14 15.02 -4.43
C ASN A 65 1.37 15.69 -5.78
N VAL A 66 2.27 15.15 -6.59
CA VAL A 66 2.66 15.70 -7.89
C VAL A 66 1.46 15.92 -8.83
N TYR A 67 0.44 15.08 -8.76
CA TYR A 67 -0.78 15.21 -9.58
C TYR A 67 -1.65 16.41 -9.23
N LEU A 68 -1.43 17.06 -8.08
CA LEU A 68 -2.08 18.33 -7.71
C LEU A 68 -1.36 19.54 -8.30
N HIS A 69 -0.15 19.36 -8.83
CA HIS A 69 0.71 20.46 -9.28
C HIS A 69 1.06 20.37 -10.75
N LYS A 70 1.11 19.15 -11.31
CA LYS A 70 1.53 18.88 -12.68
C LYS A 70 0.55 17.98 -13.39
N ARG A 71 0.59 18.02 -14.74
CA ARG A 71 -0.15 17.09 -15.58
C ARG A 71 0.73 15.91 -15.98
N TRP A 72 0.26 14.69 -15.74
CA TRP A 72 0.88 13.51 -16.33
C TRP A 72 0.47 13.39 -17.81
N ASN A 73 1.45 13.32 -18.70
CA ASN A 73 1.26 13.07 -20.12
C ASN A 73 1.52 11.58 -20.40
N GLU A 74 0.45 10.85 -20.72
CA GLU A 74 0.52 9.38 -20.95
C GLU A 74 1.33 9.02 -22.20
N GLU A 75 1.29 9.84 -23.25
CA GLU A 75 2.00 9.60 -24.50
C GLU A 75 3.49 9.79 -24.33
N LEU A 76 3.88 10.90 -23.71
CA LEU A 76 5.29 11.25 -23.50
C LEU A 76 5.86 10.61 -22.22
N ARG A 77 5.02 10.07 -21.33
CA ARG A 77 5.39 9.48 -20.04
C ARG A 77 6.22 10.43 -19.17
N LEU A 78 5.80 11.70 -19.10
CA LEU A 78 6.45 12.73 -18.30
C LEU A 78 5.41 13.65 -17.63
N PHE A 79 5.84 14.37 -16.60
CA PHE A 79 5.06 15.43 -15.97
C PHE A 79 5.33 16.76 -16.66
N GLU A 80 4.24 17.46 -17.04
CA GLU A 80 4.27 18.77 -17.68
C GLU A 80 3.81 19.85 -16.72
N GLU A 81 4.39 21.05 -16.85
CA GLU A 81 3.95 22.28 -16.19
C GLU A 81 2.67 22.79 -16.89
N ALA A 82 1.54 22.19 -16.60
CA ALA A 82 0.23 22.46 -17.17
C ALA A 82 -0.85 22.34 -16.10
N ALA A 83 -2.13 22.48 -16.47
CA ALA A 83 -3.24 22.25 -15.55
C ALA A 83 -3.10 20.86 -14.89
N PRO A 84 -3.16 20.78 -13.53
CA PRO A 84 -2.89 19.54 -12.81
C PRO A 84 -3.83 18.41 -13.20
N SER A 85 -3.33 17.17 -13.13
CA SER A 85 -4.13 15.97 -13.44
C SER A 85 -5.26 15.72 -12.44
N MET A 86 -5.12 16.21 -11.21
CA MET A 86 -6.12 16.05 -10.15
C MET A 86 -6.41 17.37 -9.47
N GLN A 87 -7.69 17.56 -9.15
CA GLN A 87 -8.18 18.75 -8.44
C GLN A 87 -9.19 18.32 -7.38
N TYR A 88 -9.28 19.06 -6.28
CA TYR A 88 -10.30 18.83 -5.28
C TYR A 88 -11.71 19.17 -5.80
N PRO A 89 -12.76 18.47 -5.35
CA PRO A 89 -12.74 17.33 -4.43
C PRO A 89 -12.24 16.04 -5.11
N ILE A 90 -11.49 15.22 -4.36
CA ILE A 90 -10.92 13.97 -4.85
C ILE A 90 -11.61 12.79 -4.17
N THR A 91 -12.25 11.92 -4.95
CA THR A 91 -12.70 10.61 -4.48
C THR A 91 -11.59 9.60 -4.71
N PHE A 92 -10.98 9.14 -3.63
CA PHE A 92 -9.83 8.24 -3.69
C PHE A 92 -10.14 6.87 -3.07
N GLY A 93 -9.12 6.03 -2.94
CA GLY A 93 -9.20 4.66 -2.48
C GLY A 93 -8.83 3.67 -3.57
N TYR A 94 -8.15 2.60 -3.19
CA TYR A 94 -7.71 1.57 -4.14
C TYR A 94 -7.48 0.20 -3.48
N ARG A 95 -7.93 0.00 -2.24
CA ARG A 95 -7.91 -1.30 -1.57
C ARG A 95 -9.15 -1.47 -0.71
N ALA A 96 -9.95 -2.46 -1.07
CA ALA A 96 -11.21 -2.72 -0.41
C ALA A 96 -11.61 -4.18 -0.52
N ALA A 97 -12.55 -4.59 0.34
CA ALA A 97 -13.21 -5.86 0.32
C ALA A 97 -14.70 -5.68 0.56
N GLY A 98 -15.52 -6.52 -0.02
CA GLY A 98 -16.97 -6.39 0.05
C GLY A 98 -17.69 -7.66 -0.38
N VAL A 99 -18.99 -7.54 -0.53
CA VAL A 99 -19.88 -8.65 -0.85
C VAL A 99 -20.75 -8.31 -2.07
N VAL A 100 -20.95 -9.27 -2.96
CA VAL A 100 -21.88 -9.12 -4.09
C VAL A 100 -23.29 -9.03 -3.55
N VAL A 101 -23.98 -7.90 -3.82
CA VAL A 101 -25.36 -7.64 -3.37
C VAL A 101 -26.37 -7.66 -4.53
N ASP A 102 -25.90 -7.45 -5.76
CA ASP A 102 -26.74 -7.53 -6.96
C ASP A 102 -25.92 -8.20 -8.08
N PRO A 103 -26.31 -9.41 -8.52
CA PRO A 103 -25.61 -10.12 -9.58
C PRO A 103 -25.94 -9.56 -10.98
N GLY A 104 -26.87 -8.61 -11.10
CA GLY A 104 -27.33 -8.11 -12.40
C GLY A 104 -27.89 -9.25 -13.27
N THR A 105 -27.36 -9.36 -14.48
CA THR A 105 -27.72 -10.40 -15.47
C THR A 105 -26.76 -11.59 -15.46
N THR A 106 -25.91 -11.72 -14.43
CA THR A 106 -24.85 -12.74 -14.34
C THR A 106 -25.22 -13.88 -13.41
N ASP A 107 -24.48 -15.00 -13.49
CA ASP A 107 -24.64 -16.15 -12.60
C ASP A 107 -23.77 -16.05 -11.33
N VAL A 108 -23.19 -14.88 -11.05
CA VAL A 108 -22.36 -14.68 -9.83
C VAL A 108 -23.26 -14.76 -8.60
N PRO A 109 -22.93 -15.57 -7.59
CA PRO A 109 -23.77 -15.69 -6.41
C PRO A 109 -23.84 -14.40 -5.60
N THR A 110 -25.06 -13.97 -5.24
CA THR A 110 -25.24 -12.98 -4.18
C THR A 110 -24.62 -13.51 -2.87
N GLY A 111 -23.92 -12.64 -2.14
CA GLY A 111 -23.18 -13.04 -0.95
C GLY A 111 -21.72 -13.45 -1.23
N LEU A 112 -21.30 -13.56 -2.50
CA LEU A 112 -19.90 -13.83 -2.82
C LEU A 112 -19.02 -12.72 -2.21
N ARG A 113 -18.08 -13.12 -1.36
CA ARG A 113 -17.06 -12.24 -0.80
C ARG A 113 -16.01 -11.96 -1.85
N VAL A 114 -15.65 -10.68 -2.02
CA VAL A 114 -14.68 -10.24 -3.04
C VAL A 114 -13.72 -9.20 -2.47
N TYR A 115 -12.54 -9.12 -3.05
CA TYR A 115 -11.53 -8.09 -2.75
C TYR A 115 -11.08 -7.38 -4.03
N GLY A 116 -10.48 -6.21 -3.90
CA GLY A 116 -9.92 -5.54 -5.07
C GLY A 116 -9.54 -4.09 -4.84
N ASN A 117 -9.44 -3.38 -5.96
CA ASN A 117 -9.12 -1.96 -5.98
C ASN A 117 -10.32 -1.16 -6.42
N TRP A 118 -10.97 -0.53 -5.47
CA TRP A 118 -11.99 0.49 -5.72
C TRP A 118 -11.91 1.57 -4.64
N ARG A 119 -12.58 2.68 -4.92
CA ARG A 119 -12.59 3.88 -4.08
C ARG A 119 -13.27 3.60 -2.74
N HIS A 120 -13.10 4.51 -1.78
CA HIS A 120 -13.84 4.48 -0.50
C HIS A 120 -15.29 4.85 -0.75
N THR A 121 -16.03 3.92 -1.36
CA THR A 121 -17.45 4.06 -1.72
C THR A 121 -18.24 2.87 -1.21
N GLU A 122 -19.47 3.11 -0.79
CA GLU A 122 -20.33 2.05 -0.29
C GLU A 122 -20.65 1.00 -1.35
N PHE A 123 -20.88 1.44 -2.59
CA PHE A 123 -21.17 0.54 -3.70
C PHE A 123 -20.15 0.74 -4.84
N THR A 124 -19.77 -0.38 -5.46
CA THR A 124 -19.01 -0.38 -6.70
C THR A 124 -19.60 -1.40 -7.67
N ALA A 125 -19.31 -1.23 -8.96
CA ALA A 125 -19.62 -2.22 -9.98
C ALA A 125 -18.32 -2.90 -10.43
N MET A 126 -18.38 -4.21 -10.68
CA MET A 126 -17.25 -5.01 -11.14
C MET A 126 -17.71 -6.00 -12.21
N PRO A 127 -16.96 -6.22 -13.30
CA PRO A 127 -17.24 -7.30 -14.23
C PRO A 127 -17.32 -8.65 -13.51
N ALA A 128 -18.30 -9.49 -13.89
CA ALA A 128 -18.57 -10.78 -13.25
C ALA A 128 -17.32 -11.69 -13.22
N GLU A 129 -16.61 -11.78 -14.34
CA GLU A 129 -15.37 -12.56 -14.44
C GLU A 129 -14.33 -12.11 -13.40
N ARG A 130 -14.18 -10.79 -13.24
CA ARG A 130 -13.26 -10.23 -12.24
C ARG A 130 -13.73 -10.52 -10.82
N ALA A 131 -15.02 -10.45 -10.53
CA ALA A 131 -15.57 -10.75 -9.22
C ALA A 131 -15.29 -12.22 -8.83
N LEU A 132 -15.46 -13.16 -9.76
CA LEU A 132 -15.13 -14.57 -9.56
C LEU A 132 -13.61 -14.77 -9.36
N ALA A 133 -12.78 -14.13 -10.17
CA ALA A 133 -11.32 -14.22 -10.06
C ALA A 133 -10.76 -13.57 -8.78
N GLN A 134 -11.50 -12.63 -8.18
CA GLN A 134 -11.15 -11.95 -6.94
C GLN A 134 -12.03 -12.37 -5.76
N ALA A 135 -12.57 -13.59 -5.79
CA ALA A 135 -13.30 -14.15 -4.67
C ALA A 135 -12.41 -14.24 -3.43
N LEU A 136 -12.90 -13.72 -2.30
CA LEU A 136 -12.22 -13.80 -1.00
C LEU A 136 -12.68 -15.07 -0.29
N ALA A 137 -11.73 -15.98 -0.06
CA ALA A 137 -12.01 -17.24 0.60
C ALA A 137 -12.49 -17.02 2.06
N GLU A 138 -13.26 -17.99 2.57
CA GLU A 138 -13.88 -17.89 3.90
C GLU A 138 -12.88 -17.87 5.06
N ASP A 139 -11.72 -18.51 4.88
CA ASP A 139 -10.63 -18.57 5.85
C ASP A 139 -9.81 -17.27 5.95
N LEU A 140 -10.08 -16.28 5.11
CA LEU A 140 -9.43 -14.96 5.11
C LEU A 140 -10.40 -13.90 5.65
N SER A 141 -9.89 -13.00 6.48
CA SER A 141 -10.66 -11.87 7.02
C SER A 141 -10.95 -10.80 5.95
N TRP A 142 -11.84 -9.86 6.25
CA TRP A 142 -12.06 -8.68 5.40
C TRP A 142 -10.80 -7.82 5.29
N ASP A 143 -10.05 -7.70 6.38
CA ASP A 143 -8.80 -6.95 6.42
C ASP A 143 -7.69 -7.64 5.61
N ASP A 144 -7.63 -8.98 5.59
CA ASP A 144 -6.78 -9.71 4.63
C ASP A 144 -7.18 -9.40 3.19
N GLY A 145 -8.49 -9.42 2.89
CA GLY A 145 -9.00 -9.09 1.57
C GLY A 145 -8.60 -7.70 1.09
N VAL A 146 -8.70 -6.69 1.96
CA VAL A 146 -8.24 -5.33 1.69
C VAL A 146 -6.76 -5.30 1.31
N ASP A 147 -5.92 -6.03 2.02
CA ASP A 147 -4.47 -6.02 1.79
C ASP A 147 -4.06 -6.91 0.60
N ILE A 148 -4.76 -8.00 0.34
CA ILE A 148 -4.60 -8.83 -0.87
C ILE A 148 -5.00 -8.02 -2.12
N GLY A 149 -5.95 -7.11 -1.99
CA GLY A 149 -6.37 -6.25 -3.09
C GLY A 149 -5.23 -5.44 -3.71
N GLN A 150 -4.33 -4.91 -2.87
CA GLN A 150 -3.28 -4.00 -3.35
C GLN A 150 -1.97 -4.06 -2.56
N MET A 151 -1.99 -4.00 -1.22
CA MET A 151 -0.76 -3.84 -0.42
C MET A 151 0.17 -5.05 -0.55
N GLY A 152 -0.35 -6.26 -0.43
CA GLY A 152 0.43 -7.47 -0.63
C GLY A 152 1.08 -7.55 -2.01
N PRO A 153 0.32 -7.35 -3.11
CA PRO A 153 0.88 -7.22 -4.45
C PRO A 153 1.99 -6.19 -4.59
N ILE A 154 1.88 -5.01 -3.97
CA ILE A 154 2.95 -4.00 -3.95
C ILE A 154 4.23 -4.59 -3.37
N CYS A 155 4.13 -5.27 -2.22
CA CYS A 155 5.29 -5.80 -1.50
C CYS A 155 5.91 -7.01 -2.22
N VAL A 156 5.09 -7.90 -2.78
CA VAL A 156 5.58 -9.03 -3.60
C VAL A 156 6.30 -8.52 -4.85
N ASN A 157 5.74 -7.51 -5.53
CA ASN A 157 6.40 -6.87 -6.66
C ASN A 157 7.73 -6.21 -6.27
N ALA A 158 7.77 -5.50 -5.15
CA ALA A 158 8.98 -4.87 -4.63
C ALA A 158 10.09 -5.89 -4.35
N VAL A 159 9.74 -7.04 -3.74
CA VAL A 159 10.70 -8.11 -3.48
C VAL A 159 11.17 -8.78 -4.78
N ALA A 160 10.31 -8.92 -5.77
CA ALA A 160 10.71 -9.44 -7.08
C ALA A 160 11.81 -8.57 -7.73
N PHE A 161 11.78 -7.24 -7.56
CA PHE A 161 12.85 -6.34 -8.02
C PHE A 161 14.20 -6.58 -7.32
N GLY A 162 14.22 -7.30 -6.20
CA GLY A 162 15.46 -7.79 -5.57
C GLY A 162 16.18 -8.85 -6.40
N ASN A 163 15.57 -9.38 -7.48
CA ASN A 163 16.14 -10.34 -8.42
C ASN A 163 16.78 -11.57 -7.77
N GLY A 164 16.31 -11.96 -6.57
CA GLY A 164 16.86 -13.07 -5.79
C GLY A 164 18.21 -12.80 -5.13
N GLU A 165 18.78 -11.61 -5.27
CA GLU A 165 20.09 -11.27 -4.68
C GLU A 165 20.08 -11.19 -3.14
N HIS A 166 18.90 -11.15 -2.54
CA HIS A 166 18.68 -11.19 -1.10
C HIS A 166 18.65 -12.62 -0.52
N ARG A 167 18.46 -13.65 -1.36
CA ARG A 167 18.28 -15.02 -0.90
C ARG A 167 19.54 -15.57 -0.24
N GLY A 168 19.38 -16.12 0.97
CA GLY A 168 20.50 -16.66 1.75
C GLY A 168 21.46 -15.60 2.26
N GLY A 169 21.14 -14.32 2.16
CA GLY A 169 21.96 -13.20 2.61
C GLY A 169 21.20 -12.21 3.48
N ILE A 170 21.92 -11.21 3.95
CA ILE A 170 21.37 -10.11 4.75
C ILE A 170 20.74 -9.07 3.81
N ALA A 171 19.52 -8.67 4.13
CA ALA A 171 18.80 -7.60 3.46
C ALA A 171 18.23 -6.59 4.48
N VAL A 172 17.97 -5.39 4.03
CA VAL A 172 17.49 -4.32 4.92
C VAL A 172 16.22 -3.69 4.34
N VAL A 173 15.26 -3.40 5.22
CA VAL A 173 14.06 -2.62 4.89
C VAL A 173 14.08 -1.32 5.68
N PHE A 174 14.07 -0.20 4.99
CA PHE A 174 13.89 1.13 5.56
C PHE A 174 12.42 1.51 5.57
N GLY A 175 11.92 1.83 6.76
CA GLY A 175 10.52 2.14 7.02
C GLY A 175 9.74 0.94 7.55
N ALA A 176 9.36 0.96 8.83
CA ALA A 176 8.49 -0.02 9.48
C ALA A 176 7.00 0.38 9.40
N GLY A 177 6.60 1.05 8.32
CA GLY A 177 5.20 1.25 7.95
C GLY A 177 4.57 -0.04 7.39
N PRO A 178 3.26 -0.04 7.04
CA PRO A 178 2.58 -1.25 6.55
C PRO A 178 3.30 -1.89 5.36
N VAL A 179 3.70 -1.10 4.37
CA VAL A 179 4.43 -1.59 3.18
C VAL A 179 5.78 -2.19 3.57
N GLY A 180 6.54 -1.51 4.46
CA GLY A 180 7.85 -2.02 4.89
C GLY A 180 7.75 -3.31 5.69
N LEU A 181 6.79 -3.41 6.63
CA LEU A 181 6.58 -4.63 7.42
C LEU A 181 6.16 -5.81 6.56
N VAL A 182 5.29 -5.59 5.56
CA VAL A 182 4.89 -6.66 4.63
C VAL A 182 6.05 -7.01 3.69
N THR A 183 6.79 -6.03 3.16
CA THR A 183 7.98 -6.26 2.32
C THR A 183 9.03 -7.09 3.08
N ALA A 184 9.29 -6.77 4.35
CA ALA A 184 10.22 -7.53 5.19
C ALA A 184 9.79 -8.99 5.36
N GLN A 185 8.50 -9.23 5.60
CA GLN A 185 7.97 -10.59 5.73
C GLN A 185 8.05 -11.36 4.40
N VAL A 186 7.71 -10.73 3.27
CA VAL A 186 7.84 -11.35 1.94
C VAL A 186 9.29 -11.69 1.62
N ALA A 187 10.23 -10.79 1.90
CA ALA A 187 11.65 -11.01 1.67
C ALA A 187 12.21 -12.15 2.54
N ARG A 188 11.76 -12.23 3.82
CA ARG A 188 12.10 -13.34 4.71
C ARG A 188 11.53 -14.66 4.21
N ALA A 189 10.28 -14.68 3.75
CA ALA A 189 9.66 -15.86 3.16
C ALA A 189 10.36 -16.32 1.86
N ASP A 190 11.05 -15.39 1.19
CA ASP A 190 11.86 -15.66 -0.01
C ASP A 190 13.33 -15.97 0.35
N GLY A 191 13.66 -16.11 1.64
CA GLY A 191 14.93 -16.63 2.15
C GLY A 191 15.97 -15.59 2.55
N ALA A 192 15.61 -14.34 2.78
CA ALA A 192 16.50 -13.30 3.32
C ALA A 192 16.55 -13.31 4.85
N ASP A 193 17.71 -12.97 5.42
CA ASP A 193 17.83 -12.49 6.80
C ASP A 193 17.57 -10.97 6.78
N VAL A 194 16.42 -10.54 7.31
CA VAL A 194 15.93 -9.17 7.13
C VAL A 194 16.07 -8.35 8.40
N HIS A 195 16.69 -7.18 8.27
CA HIS A 195 16.74 -6.15 9.31
C HIS A 195 15.83 -4.98 8.94
N VAL A 196 15.06 -4.48 9.91
CA VAL A 196 14.12 -3.37 9.71
C VAL A 196 14.61 -2.12 10.41
N ILE A 197 14.60 -1.00 9.70
CA ILE A 197 15.06 0.30 10.19
C ILE A 197 13.89 1.29 10.15
N ASP A 198 13.66 1.99 11.25
CA ASP A 198 12.71 3.10 11.32
C ASP A 198 13.18 4.13 12.34
N ARG A 199 12.64 5.34 12.28
CA ARG A 199 12.84 6.40 13.27
C ARG A 199 11.82 6.38 14.40
N ILE A 200 10.78 5.53 14.30
CA ILE A 200 9.66 5.47 15.22
C ILE A 200 9.76 4.17 16.04
N PRO A 201 10.12 4.26 17.34
CA PRO A 201 10.31 3.08 18.19
C PRO A 201 9.07 2.17 18.26
N GLU A 202 7.88 2.74 18.29
CA GLU A 202 6.61 2.00 18.35
C GLU A 202 6.42 1.10 17.13
N ARG A 203 6.89 1.54 15.97
CA ARG A 203 6.85 0.74 14.73
C ARG A 203 7.91 -0.36 14.73
N LEU A 204 9.08 -0.09 15.29
CA LEU A 204 10.12 -1.10 15.48
C LEU A 204 9.66 -2.19 16.43
N ALA A 205 8.94 -1.85 17.51
CA ALA A 205 8.35 -2.84 18.41
C ALA A 205 7.39 -3.80 17.68
N ILE A 206 6.64 -3.33 16.67
CA ILE A 206 5.82 -4.20 15.82
C ILE A 206 6.71 -5.13 14.98
N ALA A 207 7.79 -4.61 14.39
CA ALA A 207 8.74 -5.42 13.62
C ALA A 207 9.42 -6.49 14.49
N GLU A 208 9.79 -6.15 15.73
CA GLU A 208 10.34 -7.09 16.73
C GLU A 208 9.32 -8.18 17.09
N GLY A 209 8.04 -7.79 17.29
CA GLY A 209 6.94 -8.73 17.51
C GLY A 209 6.72 -9.69 16.34
N LEU A 210 7.10 -9.30 15.13
CA LEU A 210 7.12 -10.14 13.94
C LEU A 210 8.41 -10.97 13.79
N GLY A 211 9.37 -10.83 14.74
CA GLY A 211 10.61 -11.58 14.79
C GLY A 211 11.73 -11.02 13.90
N PHE A 212 11.72 -9.73 13.60
CA PHE A 212 12.80 -9.06 12.87
C PHE A 212 13.84 -8.45 13.83
N SER A 213 15.11 -8.45 13.40
CA SER A 213 16.11 -7.57 13.96
C SER A 213 15.83 -6.13 13.56
N THR A 214 15.95 -5.19 14.48
CA THR A 214 15.61 -3.79 14.25
C THR A 214 16.77 -2.85 14.54
N LEU A 215 16.74 -1.66 13.94
CA LEU A 215 17.64 -0.57 14.27
C LEU A 215 16.88 0.76 14.26
N LEU A 216 16.98 1.51 15.34
CA LEU A 216 16.44 2.86 15.44
C LEU A 216 17.33 3.85 14.67
N ALA A 217 16.75 4.54 13.70
CA ALA A 217 17.38 5.66 13.02
C ALA A 217 17.19 6.95 13.85
N ASP A 218 18.06 7.13 14.84
CA ASP A 218 17.99 8.20 15.84
C ASP A 218 18.73 9.48 15.44
N GLY A 219 19.19 9.55 14.18
CA GLY A 219 20.02 10.64 13.66
C GLY A 219 21.53 10.35 13.71
N SER A 220 21.94 9.21 14.26
CA SER A 220 23.31 8.72 14.14
C SER A 220 23.58 8.14 12.74
N ASP A 221 24.83 7.84 12.41
CA ASP A 221 25.20 7.23 11.13
C ASP A 221 24.78 5.76 11.08
N THR A 222 23.52 5.54 10.63
CA THR A 222 22.89 4.23 10.52
C THR A 222 23.68 3.30 9.60
N ALA A 223 24.12 3.78 8.44
CA ALA A 223 24.87 2.98 7.47
C ALA A 223 26.22 2.53 8.03
N ALA A 224 26.96 3.43 8.68
CA ALA A 224 28.24 3.07 9.29
C ALA A 224 28.05 2.07 10.45
N THR A 225 27.00 2.22 11.25
CA THR A 225 26.68 1.30 12.33
C THR A 225 26.46 -0.12 11.83
N LEU A 226 25.58 -0.29 10.84
CA LEU A 226 25.29 -1.62 10.28
C LEU A 226 26.48 -2.21 9.52
N LYS A 227 27.21 -1.40 8.75
CA LYS A 227 28.41 -1.91 8.05
C LYS A 227 29.53 -2.36 8.99
N ARG A 228 29.66 -1.75 10.17
CA ARG A 228 30.62 -2.24 11.19
C ARG A 228 30.17 -3.57 11.80
N GLN A 229 28.87 -3.79 11.94
CA GLN A 229 28.33 -5.04 12.50
C GLN A 229 28.33 -6.19 11.47
N MET A 230 27.93 -5.92 10.23
CA MET A 230 27.68 -6.92 9.21
C MET A 230 28.81 -7.03 8.16
N GLY A 231 29.79 -6.15 8.22
CA GLY A 231 30.85 -6.03 7.21
C GLY A 231 30.44 -5.23 5.99
N ALA A 232 31.42 -4.66 5.28
CA ALA A 232 31.19 -3.80 4.12
C ALA A 232 30.46 -4.50 2.95
N ASN A 233 30.55 -5.82 2.87
CA ASN A 233 29.96 -6.65 1.80
C ASN A 233 28.73 -7.48 2.30
N GLY A 234 28.27 -7.31 3.54
CA GLY A 234 27.24 -8.14 4.15
C GLY A 234 25.84 -7.92 3.52
N ILE A 235 25.50 -6.68 3.16
CA ILE A 235 24.15 -6.31 2.72
C ILE A 235 24.10 -6.22 1.20
N SER A 236 23.35 -7.11 0.58
CA SER A 236 23.21 -7.18 -0.88
C SER A 236 22.07 -6.31 -1.43
N VAL A 237 20.94 -6.27 -0.71
CA VAL A 237 19.72 -5.57 -1.13
C VAL A 237 19.16 -4.73 0.02
N ALA A 238 18.70 -3.53 -0.32
CA ALA A 238 17.90 -2.71 0.59
C ALA A 238 16.60 -2.27 -0.11
N TRP A 239 15.47 -2.40 0.59
CA TRP A 239 14.18 -1.84 0.17
C TRP A 239 13.90 -0.56 0.93
N GLU A 240 13.70 0.55 0.22
CA GLU A 240 13.27 1.80 0.82
C GLU A 240 11.75 1.94 0.68
N CYS A 241 11.03 1.82 1.81
CA CYS A 241 9.58 1.78 1.89
C CYS A 241 8.96 3.00 2.58
N SER A 242 9.78 3.94 3.07
CA SER A 242 9.29 5.11 3.80
C SER A 242 8.94 6.30 2.91
N GLY A 243 9.50 6.38 1.70
CA GLY A 243 9.40 7.53 0.81
C GLY A 243 10.25 8.73 1.27
N SER A 244 11.17 8.53 2.21
CA SER A 244 12.11 9.54 2.66
C SER A 244 13.38 9.54 1.83
N THR A 245 13.75 10.67 1.26
CA THR A 245 15.02 10.80 0.51
C THR A 245 16.25 10.62 1.39
N PHE A 246 16.15 10.92 2.69
CA PHE A 246 17.19 10.63 3.67
C PHE A 246 17.33 9.11 3.91
N ALA A 247 16.23 8.38 4.03
CA ALA A 247 16.26 6.93 4.15
C ALA A 247 16.76 6.27 2.85
N LEU A 248 16.42 6.82 1.69
CA LEU A 248 16.95 6.37 0.41
C LEU A 248 18.47 6.56 0.33
N HIS A 249 18.98 7.69 0.83
CA HIS A 249 20.42 7.93 0.93
C HIS A 249 21.09 6.91 1.83
N GLU A 250 20.55 6.65 3.03
CA GLU A 250 21.07 5.61 3.93
C GLU A 250 21.01 4.21 3.29
N ALA A 251 19.94 3.90 2.54
CA ALA A 251 19.83 2.65 1.79
C ALA A 251 20.95 2.49 0.75
N ILE A 252 21.32 3.57 0.07
CA ILE A 252 22.44 3.60 -0.88
C ILE A 252 23.78 3.37 -0.14
N ARG A 253 23.96 4.00 1.01
CA ARG A 253 25.20 3.89 1.80
C ARG A 253 25.41 2.49 2.39
N ILE A 254 24.31 1.80 2.74
CA ILE A 254 24.38 0.54 3.49
C ILE A 254 24.71 -0.66 2.62
N VAL A 255 24.29 -0.69 1.36
CA VAL A 255 24.50 -1.83 0.48
C VAL A 255 25.99 -2.00 0.11
N ARG A 256 26.38 -3.24 -0.19
CA ARG A 256 27.71 -3.57 -0.67
C ARG A 256 28.05 -2.89 -2.00
N ARG A 257 29.30 -2.98 -2.43
CA ARG A 257 29.69 -2.58 -3.78
C ARG A 257 28.84 -3.34 -4.81
N GLN A 258 28.30 -2.61 -5.81
CA GLN A 258 27.34 -3.09 -6.80
C GLN A 258 26.06 -3.68 -6.20
N GLY A 259 25.76 -3.34 -4.94
CA GLY A 259 24.52 -3.72 -4.28
C GLY A 259 23.31 -3.06 -4.93
N LEU A 260 22.14 -3.52 -4.51
CA LEU A 260 20.87 -3.11 -5.09
C LEU A 260 20.01 -2.37 -4.06
N VAL A 261 19.52 -1.21 -4.44
CA VAL A 261 18.48 -0.48 -3.70
C VAL A 261 17.20 -0.47 -4.50
N VAL A 262 16.11 -0.94 -3.90
CA VAL A 262 14.77 -0.93 -4.49
C VAL A 262 13.97 0.18 -3.82
N ALA A 263 13.67 1.24 -4.57
CA ALA A 263 12.84 2.35 -4.12
C ALA A 263 11.36 1.97 -4.25
N VAL A 264 10.70 1.74 -3.13
CA VAL A 264 9.29 1.33 -3.05
C VAL A 264 8.42 2.49 -2.59
N GLY A 265 8.97 3.39 -1.79
CA GLY A 265 8.31 4.57 -1.27
C GLY A 265 7.84 5.52 -2.37
N PHE A 266 6.84 6.34 -2.07
CA PHE A 266 6.34 7.38 -2.95
C PHE A 266 6.97 8.73 -2.58
N TYR A 267 8.03 9.09 -3.28
CA TYR A 267 8.78 10.33 -3.00
C TYR A 267 8.06 11.53 -3.59
N GLN A 268 7.85 12.55 -2.75
CA GLN A 268 7.21 13.80 -3.14
C GLN A 268 8.12 14.98 -2.88
N GLY A 269 8.18 15.91 -3.84
CA GLY A 269 8.99 17.12 -3.75
C GLY A 269 10.47 16.91 -4.11
N GLU A 270 11.32 17.82 -3.65
CA GLU A 270 12.75 17.82 -3.93
C GLU A 270 13.50 16.75 -3.14
N SER A 271 14.44 16.07 -3.78
CA SER A 271 15.26 15.01 -3.17
C SER A 271 16.44 15.63 -2.37
N ARG A 272 16.13 16.41 -1.34
CA ARG A 272 17.15 16.98 -0.46
C ARG A 272 17.82 15.89 0.37
N GLY A 273 19.14 15.96 0.51
CA GLY A 273 19.95 15.01 1.27
C GLY A 273 20.32 13.73 0.52
N LEU A 274 19.97 13.62 -0.77
CA LEU A 274 20.43 12.53 -1.63
C LEU A 274 21.74 12.93 -2.33
N LEU A 275 22.85 12.33 -1.90
CA LEU A 275 24.20 12.66 -2.39
C LEU A 275 24.69 11.56 -3.34
N LEU A 276 24.47 11.73 -4.64
CA LEU A 276 24.82 10.72 -5.64
C LEU A 276 26.32 10.69 -5.99
N GLY A 277 27.08 11.70 -5.62
CA GLY A 277 28.53 11.75 -5.78
C GLY A 277 29.31 10.88 -4.80
N ASP A 278 28.69 10.45 -3.72
CA ASP A 278 29.31 9.70 -2.63
C ASP A 278 29.22 8.17 -2.89
N GLU A 279 28.60 7.41 -2.01
CA GLU A 279 28.60 5.94 -2.07
C GLU A 279 27.89 5.41 -3.32
N PHE A 280 26.88 6.11 -3.84
CA PHE A 280 26.24 5.71 -5.11
C PHE A 280 27.28 5.60 -6.24
N HIS A 281 28.07 6.66 -6.42
CA HIS A 281 29.12 6.70 -7.44
C HIS A 281 30.28 5.75 -7.13
N HIS A 282 30.83 5.81 -5.89
CA HIS A 282 32.03 5.06 -5.54
C HIS A 282 31.81 3.56 -5.44
N ASN A 283 30.63 3.13 -5.01
CA ASN A 283 30.28 1.71 -4.89
C ASN A 283 29.56 1.15 -6.12
N GLY A 284 29.20 1.99 -7.11
CA GLY A 284 28.45 1.57 -8.28
C GLY A 284 27.09 0.95 -7.91
N VAL A 285 26.39 1.57 -6.96
CA VAL A 285 25.11 1.07 -6.47
C VAL A 285 24.05 1.10 -7.56
N ARG A 286 23.25 0.05 -7.63
CA ARG A 286 22.11 0.00 -8.56
C ARG A 286 20.86 0.47 -7.80
N LEU A 287 20.17 1.46 -8.35
CA LEU A 287 18.92 1.99 -7.84
C LEU A 287 17.80 1.69 -8.84
N VAL A 288 16.78 0.96 -8.39
CA VAL A 288 15.61 0.60 -9.21
C VAL A 288 14.33 1.03 -8.54
N CYS A 289 13.30 1.30 -9.33
CA CYS A 289 11.97 1.65 -8.82
C CYS A 289 11.11 0.38 -8.73
N GLY A 290 10.73 -0.02 -7.51
CA GLY A 290 9.87 -1.17 -7.22
C GLY A 290 8.37 -0.83 -7.13
N GLN A 291 7.95 0.30 -7.67
CA GLN A 291 6.58 0.80 -7.59
C GLN A 291 5.62 -0.05 -8.46
N ILE A 292 4.42 -0.33 -7.94
CA ILE A 292 3.45 -1.28 -8.54
C ILE A 292 2.91 -0.88 -9.91
N GLY A 293 2.99 0.39 -10.31
CA GLY A 293 2.66 0.82 -11.68
C GLY A 293 3.64 0.27 -12.73
N ASN A 294 4.81 -0.19 -12.29
CA ASN A 294 5.79 -0.88 -13.10
C ASN A 294 5.97 -2.30 -12.55
N LEU A 295 5.27 -3.26 -13.12
CA LEU A 295 5.43 -4.65 -12.71
C LEU A 295 6.82 -5.15 -13.08
N HIS A 296 7.41 -5.92 -12.16
CA HIS A 296 8.61 -6.68 -12.50
C HIS A 296 8.33 -7.62 -13.68
N GLN A 297 9.25 -7.76 -14.62
CA GLN A 297 9.06 -8.50 -15.87
C GLN A 297 8.60 -9.96 -15.69
N SER A 298 8.89 -10.57 -14.54
CA SER A 298 8.46 -11.93 -14.20
C SER A 298 7.08 -12.01 -13.52
N MET A 299 6.38 -10.88 -13.34
CA MET A 299 5.15 -10.80 -12.55
C MET A 299 3.96 -10.34 -13.39
N THR A 300 2.79 -10.87 -13.06
CA THR A 300 1.48 -10.38 -13.48
C THR A 300 0.65 -10.04 -12.24
N TRP A 301 -0.42 -9.28 -12.40
CA TRP A 301 -1.34 -9.01 -11.30
C TRP A 301 -1.90 -10.28 -10.65
N GLU A 302 -2.18 -11.32 -11.48
CA GLU A 302 -2.66 -12.61 -10.99
C GLU A 302 -1.60 -13.32 -10.13
N SER A 303 -0.35 -13.38 -10.63
CA SER A 303 0.75 -14.02 -9.89
C SER A 303 1.07 -13.30 -8.58
N LEU A 304 1.01 -11.96 -8.56
CA LEU A 304 1.19 -11.15 -7.36
C LEU A 304 0.13 -11.44 -6.31
N ARG A 305 -1.15 -11.49 -6.71
CA ARG A 305 -2.27 -11.81 -5.81
C ARG A 305 -2.21 -13.26 -5.34
N ALA A 306 -1.95 -14.20 -6.24
CA ALA A 306 -1.82 -15.62 -5.89
C ALA A 306 -0.71 -15.83 -4.86
N ARG A 307 0.45 -15.21 -5.05
CA ARG A 307 1.56 -15.27 -4.10
C ARG A 307 1.20 -14.62 -2.76
N THR A 308 0.51 -13.48 -2.79
CA THR A 308 0.04 -12.81 -1.56
C THR A 308 -0.90 -13.72 -0.77
N ILE A 309 -1.87 -14.34 -1.42
CA ILE A 309 -2.82 -15.27 -0.79
C ILE A 309 -2.10 -16.49 -0.21
N GLU A 310 -1.17 -17.06 -0.96
CA GLU A 310 -0.34 -18.18 -0.49
C GLU A 310 0.38 -17.83 0.81
N LEU A 311 1.07 -16.67 0.83
CA LEU A 311 1.85 -16.21 1.97
C LEU A 311 0.96 -15.86 3.18
N ALA A 312 -0.23 -15.33 2.95
CA ALA A 312 -1.20 -15.06 4.01
C ALA A 312 -1.72 -16.37 4.62
N ARG A 313 -2.11 -17.34 3.79
CA ARG A 313 -2.67 -18.62 4.24
C ARG A 313 -1.67 -19.50 4.99
N ASN A 314 -0.43 -19.54 4.54
CA ASN A 314 0.61 -20.31 5.24
C ASN A 314 1.23 -19.52 6.41
N ARG A 315 0.71 -18.33 6.72
CA ARG A 315 1.14 -17.42 7.80
C ARG A 315 2.59 -16.96 7.70
N SER A 316 3.20 -17.04 6.54
CA SER A 316 4.52 -16.45 6.29
C SER A 316 4.47 -14.93 6.27
N VAL A 317 3.30 -14.38 5.94
CA VAL A 317 3.02 -12.93 5.97
C VAL A 317 1.73 -12.67 6.74
N VAL A 318 1.82 -11.82 7.74
CA VAL A 318 0.69 -11.27 8.49
C VAL A 318 0.21 -10.03 7.74
N LEU A 319 -1.05 -10.02 7.33
CA LEU A 319 -1.71 -8.91 6.61
C LEU A 319 -2.78 -8.25 7.48
N GLY A 320 -3.96 -8.84 7.53
CA GLY A 320 -5.12 -8.28 8.23
C GLY A 320 -4.92 -8.08 9.72
N ASP A 321 -4.05 -8.89 10.34
CA ASP A 321 -3.71 -8.81 11.77
C ASP A 321 -2.64 -7.76 12.10
N LEU A 322 -2.08 -7.03 11.10
CA LEU A 322 -1.22 -5.89 11.39
C LEU A 322 -2.03 -4.80 12.11
N PRO A 323 -1.45 -4.11 13.12
CA PRO A 323 -2.14 -3.09 13.91
C PRO A 323 -2.86 -2.06 13.03
N ARG A 324 -4.16 -1.89 13.28
CA ARG A 324 -5.05 -1.06 12.48
C ARG A 324 -6.13 -0.44 13.35
N LEU A 325 -6.38 0.86 13.19
CA LEU A 325 -7.56 1.50 13.75
C LEU A 325 -8.68 1.47 12.69
N THR A 326 -9.85 1.08 13.13
CA THR A 326 -11.05 1.04 12.28
C THR A 326 -12.01 2.14 12.69
N PHE A 327 -12.46 2.92 11.72
CA PHE A 327 -13.43 3.99 11.86
C PHE A 327 -14.68 3.68 11.06
N SER A 328 -15.84 4.19 11.47
CA SER A 328 -16.99 4.17 10.55
C SER A 328 -16.70 5.05 9.34
N VAL A 329 -17.33 4.77 8.20
CA VAL A 329 -17.16 5.59 6.99
C VAL A 329 -17.60 7.04 7.22
N GLU A 330 -18.55 7.28 8.12
CA GLU A 330 -18.99 8.62 8.52
C GLU A 330 -17.89 9.40 9.23
N ASP A 331 -17.02 8.72 9.98
CA ASP A 331 -15.86 9.30 10.67
C ASP A 331 -14.56 9.16 9.85
N ALA A 332 -14.66 9.26 8.54
CA ALA A 332 -13.48 9.23 7.67
C ALA A 332 -12.48 10.35 8.00
N ALA A 333 -12.96 11.53 8.44
CA ALA A 333 -12.10 12.62 8.88
C ALA A 333 -11.20 12.21 10.05
N GLY A 334 -11.77 11.53 11.07
CA GLY A 334 -11.02 10.98 12.20
C GLY A 334 -9.98 9.96 11.77
N ALA A 335 -10.30 9.11 10.77
CA ALA A 335 -9.37 8.13 10.22
C ALA A 335 -8.14 8.78 9.54
N PHE A 336 -8.34 9.85 8.77
CA PHE A 336 -7.26 10.62 8.14
C PHE A 336 -6.45 11.41 9.17
N GLU A 337 -7.13 12.05 10.15
CA GLU A 337 -6.45 12.75 11.25
C GLU A 337 -5.55 11.80 12.06
N ALA A 338 -6.02 10.60 12.36
CA ALA A 338 -5.24 9.61 13.09
C ALA A 338 -3.93 9.27 12.36
N LEU A 339 -3.94 9.14 11.02
CA LEU A 339 -2.75 8.89 10.21
C LEU A 339 -1.77 10.08 10.18
N SER A 340 -2.21 11.29 10.51
CA SER A 340 -1.32 12.44 10.65
C SER A 340 -0.39 12.34 11.86
N ARG A 341 -0.65 11.36 12.75
CA ARG A 341 0.15 11.07 13.96
C ARG A 341 0.88 9.72 13.80
N PRO A 342 1.93 9.66 12.98
CA PRO A 342 2.53 8.39 12.55
C PRO A 342 3.17 7.56 13.67
N ALA A 343 3.50 8.16 14.81
CA ALA A 343 3.99 7.43 15.98
C ALA A 343 2.89 6.63 16.72
N ALA A 344 1.64 7.07 16.62
CA ALA A 344 0.52 6.46 17.34
C ALA A 344 -0.24 5.42 16.50
N VAL A 345 -0.22 5.54 15.17
CA VAL A 345 -1.06 4.74 14.28
C VAL A 345 -0.26 4.22 13.09
N LEU A 346 -0.31 2.90 12.87
CA LEU A 346 0.33 2.26 11.72
C LEU A 346 -0.51 2.44 10.45
N GLN A 347 -1.81 2.12 10.53
CA GLN A 347 -2.75 2.21 9.42
C GLN A 347 -4.20 2.37 9.91
N THR A 348 -5.07 2.86 9.04
CA THR A 348 -6.51 2.99 9.31
C THR A 348 -7.34 2.29 8.24
N ALA A 349 -8.52 1.85 8.65
CA ALA A 349 -9.54 1.31 7.77
C ALA A 349 -10.90 1.97 8.03
N LEU A 350 -11.75 1.93 7.02
CA LEU A 350 -13.12 2.40 7.04
C LEU A 350 -14.07 1.20 7.00
N ASP A 351 -15.00 1.17 7.95
CA ASP A 351 -16.07 0.20 8.06
C ASP A 351 -17.36 0.79 7.50
N PHE A 352 -17.99 0.08 6.59
CA PHE A 352 -19.23 0.50 5.94
C PHE A 352 -20.49 -0.06 6.65
N GLY A 353 -20.31 -0.83 7.73
CA GLY A 353 -21.41 -1.35 8.54
C GLY A 353 -22.22 -2.46 7.85
N LYS A 354 -21.60 -3.31 7.04
CA LYS A 354 -22.27 -4.39 6.29
C LYS A 354 -21.98 -5.78 6.86
#